data_5d32461ab3b490cf107a7521add8b0ac
#
_entry.id   5d32461ab3b490cf107a7521add8b0ac
#
_cell.length_a   1.000
_cell.length_b   1.000
_cell.length_c   1.000
_cell.angle_alpha   90.00
_cell.angle_beta   90.00
_cell.angle_gamma   90.00
#
_symmetry.space_group_name_H-M   'P 1'
#
loop_
_entity.id
_entity.type
_entity.pdbx_description
1 polymer ?
#
loop_
_entity_poly.entity_id
_entity_poly.type
_entity_poly.pdbx_seq_one_letter_code
_entity_poly.pdbx_strand_id
1 'polypeptide(L)' 'MPTLLTIFGIRFFFYSREHEPIHVHVEHADGKAKFILGEDAVELVECKGLKTSTLKLAESILEENRIDFIAQWKATFNG' A
#
# COMPACT_ATOMS: atom_id res chain seq x y z
N MET A 1 -10.30 -1.59 -10.37
CA MET A 1 -9.08 -1.48 -9.56
C MET A 1 -9.39 -0.72 -8.27
N PRO A 2 -9.40 -1.39 -7.15
CA PRO A 2 -9.82 -0.72 -5.91
C PRO A 2 -8.76 0.24 -5.38
N THR A 3 -9.18 1.47 -5.15
CA THR A 3 -8.38 2.46 -4.46
C THR A 3 -8.75 2.39 -2.98
N LEU A 4 -7.77 2.15 -2.12
CA LEU A 4 -8.00 2.04 -0.68
C LEU A 4 -8.14 3.41 -0.04
N LEU A 5 -7.24 4.31 -0.43
CA LEU A 5 -7.16 5.61 0.22
C LEU A 5 -6.35 6.55 -0.69
N THR A 6 -6.74 7.80 -0.72
CA THR A 6 -5.93 8.86 -1.32
C THR A 6 -5.83 9.97 -0.28
N ILE A 7 -4.62 10.29 0.14
CA ILE A 7 -4.38 11.30 1.15
C ILE A 7 -3.02 11.98 0.91
N PHE A 8 -2.95 13.28 1.06
CA PHE A 8 -1.72 14.07 0.82
C PHE A 8 -1.16 13.84 -0.59
N GLY A 9 -2.04 13.61 -1.57
CA GLY A 9 -1.62 13.33 -2.94
C GLY A 9 -1.05 11.93 -3.13
N ILE A 10 -1.07 11.10 -2.11
CA ILE A 10 -0.57 9.72 -2.17
C ILE A 10 -1.75 8.78 -2.34
N ARG A 11 -1.67 7.93 -3.35
CA ARG A 11 -2.71 6.96 -3.62
C ARG A 11 -2.25 5.56 -3.21
N PHE A 12 -3.10 4.87 -2.44
CA PHE A 12 -2.87 3.49 -1.98
C PHE A 12 -3.90 2.61 -2.67
N PHE A 13 -3.44 1.54 -3.33
CA PHE A 13 -4.36 0.74 -4.11
C PHE A 13 -3.85 -0.70 -4.32
N PHE A 14 -4.80 -1.59 -4.70
CA PHE A 14 -4.49 -2.94 -5.20
C PHE A 14 -4.76 -2.94 -6.70
N TYR A 15 -4.08 -3.81 -7.44
CA TYR A 15 -4.47 -4.11 -8.81
C TYR A 15 -5.62 -5.12 -8.77
N SER A 16 -6.30 -5.30 -9.90
CA SER A 16 -7.48 -6.17 -9.95
C SER A 16 -7.16 -7.66 -9.84
N ARG A 17 -5.91 -8.04 -10.08
CA ARG A 17 -5.48 -9.45 -9.98
C ARG A 17 -4.18 -9.50 -9.21
N GLU A 18 -4.30 -9.76 -7.93
CA GLU A 18 -3.16 -9.82 -7.04
C GLU A 18 -3.07 -11.19 -6.39
N HIS A 19 -1.86 -11.55 -5.98
CA HIS A 19 -1.57 -12.81 -5.30
C HIS A 19 -0.87 -12.53 -3.99
N GLU A 20 -0.97 -13.47 -3.05
CA GLU A 20 -0.21 -13.41 -1.81
C GLU A 20 1.29 -13.27 -2.13
N PRO A 21 2.07 -12.57 -1.31
CA PRO A 21 1.68 -12.00 -0.01
C PRO A 21 0.82 -10.74 -0.18
N ILE A 22 0.09 -10.39 0.89
CA ILE A 22 -0.76 -9.19 0.91
C ILE A 22 0.14 -7.96 0.75
N HIS A 23 -0.15 -7.14 -0.24
CA HIS A 23 0.65 -5.95 -0.50
C HIS A 23 -0.18 -4.80 -1.03
N VAL A 24 0.36 -3.60 -0.93
CA VAL A 24 -0.29 -2.37 -1.37
C VAL A 24 0.66 -1.61 -2.28
N HIS A 25 0.12 -1.09 -3.35
CA HIS A 25 0.83 -0.19 -4.26
C HIS A 25 0.62 1.24 -3.81
N VAL A 26 1.67 2.04 -3.90
CA VAL A 26 1.66 3.46 -3.50
C VAL A 26 2.12 4.27 -4.70
N GLU A 27 1.39 5.34 -4.99
CA GLU A 27 1.72 6.23 -6.11
C GLU A 27 1.62 7.68 -5.68
N HIS A 28 2.61 8.48 -6.05
CA HIS A 28 2.63 9.91 -5.75
C HIS A 28 3.44 10.63 -6.83
N ALA A 29 2.83 11.60 -7.51
CA ALA A 29 3.46 12.31 -8.60
C ALA A 29 4.03 11.30 -9.61
N ASP A 30 5.33 11.29 -9.84
CA ASP A 30 5.96 10.40 -10.80
C ASP A 30 6.55 9.14 -10.17
N GLY A 31 6.45 9.03 -8.85
CA GLY A 31 7.05 7.93 -8.11
C GLY A 31 6.05 6.90 -7.66
N LYS A 32 6.55 5.71 -7.36
CA LYS A 32 5.72 4.61 -6.88
C LYS A 32 6.52 3.69 -5.97
N ALA A 33 5.79 2.93 -5.16
CA ALA A 33 6.39 1.96 -4.26
C ALA A 33 5.42 0.81 -4.05
N LYS A 34 5.93 -0.26 -3.46
CA LYS A 34 5.13 -1.42 -3.12
C LYS A 34 5.55 -1.88 -1.72
N PHE A 35 4.55 -2.08 -0.87
CA PHE A 35 4.77 -2.52 0.50
C PHE A 35 4.04 -3.82 0.76
N ILE A 36 4.68 -4.74 1.47
CA ILE A 36 4.01 -5.94 1.96
C ILE A 36 3.40 -5.61 3.32
N LEU A 37 2.16 -6.03 3.52
CA LEU A 37 1.45 -5.87 4.79
C LEU A 37 1.61 -7.14 5.60
N GLY A 38 2.64 -7.15 6.45
CA GLY A 38 2.90 -8.29 7.32
C GLY A 38 2.03 -8.30 8.56
N GLU A 39 2.16 -9.34 9.37
CA GLU A 39 1.38 -9.49 10.60
C GLU A 39 1.67 -8.40 11.62
N ASP A 40 2.91 -7.97 11.72
CA ASP A 40 3.33 -7.01 12.74
C ASP A 40 3.74 -5.66 12.19
N ALA A 41 4.10 -5.59 10.92
CA ALA A 41 4.62 -4.36 10.34
C ALA A 41 4.50 -4.39 8.82
N VAL A 42 4.67 -3.22 8.20
CA VAL A 42 4.74 -3.12 6.75
C VAL A 42 6.20 -3.19 6.32
N GLU A 43 6.43 -3.72 5.12
CA GLU A 43 7.78 -3.88 4.59
C GLU A 43 7.85 -3.30 3.18
N LEU A 44 8.77 -2.36 2.96
CA LEU A 44 9.02 -1.80 1.64
C LEU A 44 9.77 -2.82 0.79
N VAL A 45 9.21 -3.21 -0.34
CA VAL A 45 9.86 -4.17 -1.25
C VAL A 45 10.25 -3.56 -2.59
N GLU A 46 9.68 -2.42 -2.92
CA GLU A 46 9.96 -1.77 -4.20
C GLU A 46 9.72 -0.27 -4.09
N CYS A 47 10.63 0.51 -4.64
CA CYS A 47 10.49 1.96 -4.66
C CYS A 47 11.16 2.52 -5.90
N LYS A 48 10.47 3.44 -6.57
CA LYS A 48 10.99 4.10 -7.75
C LYS A 48 10.52 5.54 -7.77
N GLY A 49 11.47 6.47 -7.65
CA GLY A 49 11.19 7.88 -7.82
C GLY A 49 10.52 8.60 -6.67
N LEU A 50 10.31 7.96 -5.53
CA LEU A 50 9.74 8.62 -4.38
C LEU A 50 10.82 9.19 -3.48
N LYS A 51 10.56 10.38 -2.94
CA LYS A 51 11.44 10.99 -1.96
C LYS A 51 11.35 10.23 -0.63
N THR A 52 12.42 10.27 0.14
CA THR A 52 12.45 9.62 1.46
C THR A 52 11.33 10.11 2.36
N SER A 53 11.04 11.42 2.33
CA SER A 53 9.96 11.98 3.16
C SER A 53 8.59 11.41 2.75
N THR A 54 8.35 11.25 1.46
CA THR A 54 7.09 10.68 0.96
C THR A 54 7.00 9.19 1.33
N LEU A 55 8.10 8.45 1.23
CA LEU A 55 8.14 7.05 1.65
C LEU A 55 7.82 6.88 3.12
N LYS A 56 8.40 7.72 3.97
CA LYS A 56 8.17 7.65 5.42
C LYS A 56 6.72 7.98 5.75
N LEU A 57 6.15 8.96 5.07
CA LEU A 57 4.75 9.31 5.26
C LEU A 57 3.84 8.16 4.82
N ALA A 58 4.11 7.58 3.67
CA ALA A 58 3.34 6.44 3.17
C ALA A 58 3.42 5.26 4.12
N GLU A 59 4.61 4.95 4.62
CA GLU A 59 4.82 3.87 5.58
C GLU A 59 4.00 4.10 6.85
N SER A 60 4.00 5.33 7.35
CA SER A 60 3.25 5.71 8.54
C SER A 60 1.75 5.50 8.35
N ILE A 61 1.24 5.92 7.19
CA ILE A 61 -0.18 5.76 6.85
C ILE A 61 -0.53 4.27 6.73
N LEU A 62 0.35 3.48 6.13
CA LEU A 62 0.13 2.04 5.99
C LEU A 62 0.14 1.34 7.34
N GLU A 63 1.03 1.74 8.25
CA GLU A 63 1.07 1.16 9.58
C GLU A 63 -0.24 1.44 10.34
N GLU A 64 -0.75 2.66 10.24
CA GLU A 64 -2.02 3.02 10.89
C GLU A 64 -3.20 2.25 10.32
N ASN A 65 -3.19 1.97 9.02
CA ASN A 65 -4.31 1.35 8.33
C ASN A 65 -4.07 -0.12 8.01
N ARG A 66 -3.02 -0.70 8.52
CA ARG A 66 -2.60 -2.06 8.16
C ARG A 66 -3.72 -3.10 8.30
N ILE A 67 -4.36 -3.13 9.46
CA ILE A 67 -5.44 -4.09 9.73
C ILE A 67 -6.60 -3.90 8.76
N ASP A 68 -7.01 -2.66 8.55
CA ASP A 68 -8.09 -2.32 7.61
C ASP A 68 -7.76 -2.75 6.18
N PHE A 69 -6.56 -2.46 5.73
CA PHE A 69 -6.15 -2.78 4.37
C PHE A 69 -6.03 -4.28 4.17
N ILE A 70 -5.56 -5.00 5.18
CA ILE A 70 -5.53 -6.47 5.15
C ILE A 70 -6.95 -7.03 5.02
N ALA A 71 -7.89 -6.47 5.79
CA ALA A 71 -9.29 -6.89 5.71
C ALA A 71 -9.87 -6.62 4.31
N GLN A 72 -9.55 -5.48 3.73
CA GLN A 72 -10.02 -5.15 2.38
C GLN A 72 -9.41 -6.06 1.33
N TRP A 73 -8.14 -6.42 1.46
CA TRP A 73 -7.50 -7.39 0.58
C TRP A 73 -8.25 -8.73 0.63
N LYS A 74 -8.52 -9.24 1.83
CA LYS A 74 -9.21 -10.52 1.99
C LYS A 74 -10.62 -10.47 1.42
N ALA A 75 -11.34 -9.37 1.62
CA ALA A 75 -12.67 -9.19 1.06
C ALA A 75 -12.64 -9.15 -0.47
N THR A 76 -11.61 -8.55 -1.04
CA THR A 76 -11.48 -8.39 -2.50
C THR A 76 -11.05 -9.68 -3.19
N PHE A 77 -10.10 -10.41 -2.61
CA PHE A 77 -9.45 -11.54 -3.29
C PHE A 77 -9.84 -12.93 -2.77
N ASN A 78 -10.44 -13.00 -1.59
CA ASN A 78 -10.85 -14.27 -1.00
C ASN A 78 -12.36 -14.38 -0.81
N GLY A 79 -13.05 -13.31 -1.10
CA GLY A 79 -14.49 -13.28 -0.96
C GLY A 79 -15.18 -13.86 -2.14
#